data_f0f2ca211742f431c6bba08553d6c944
#
_entry.id   f0f2ca211742f431c6bba08553d6c944
#
_cell.length_a   1.000
_cell.length_b   1.000
_cell.length_c   1.000
_cell.angle_alpha   90.00
_cell.angle_beta   90.00
_cell.angle_gamma   90.00
#
_symmetry.space_group_name_H-M   'P 1'
#
loop_
_entity.id
_entity.type
_entity.pdbx_description
1 polymer ?
#
loop_
_entity_poly.entity_id
_entity_poly.type
_entity_poly.pdbx_seq_one_letter_code
_entity_poly.pdbx_strand_id
1 'polypeptide(L)'
;MPKISACIVAYCDYDEVCAAVRSILHYTPTPDLTLYVVDNASPDGCGKQLAETDFGDTRVTVLTLSENVGFGRGHNAVLDRLTSEVHFILNPDIVLTENILEPMAAWLLAQ
;
A
#
# COMPACT_ATOMS: atom_id res chain seq x y z
N MET A 1 -6.11 11.13 -14.94
CA MET A 1 -5.48 9.86 -14.45
C MET A 1 -6.55 8.95 -13.87
N PRO A 2 -6.55 7.66 -14.18
CA PRO A 2 -7.51 6.73 -13.58
C PRO A 2 -7.31 6.62 -12.06
N LYS A 3 -8.35 6.15 -11.38
CA LYS A 3 -8.23 5.84 -9.95
C LYS A 3 -7.40 4.59 -9.77
N ILE A 4 -6.32 4.72 -9.01
CA ILE A 4 -5.35 3.66 -8.73
C ILE A 4 -5.39 3.33 -7.25
N SER A 5 -5.35 2.05 -6.91
CA SER A 5 -5.07 1.62 -5.55
C SER A 5 -3.88 0.66 -5.54
N ALA A 6 -3.23 0.59 -4.40
CA ALA A 6 -2.15 -0.34 -4.15
C ALA A 6 -2.26 -0.84 -2.72
N CYS A 7 -1.77 -2.04 -2.47
CA CYS A 7 -1.78 -2.64 -1.14
C CYS A 7 -0.44 -3.29 -0.85
N ILE A 8 0.09 -2.99 0.33
CA ILE A 8 1.24 -3.67 0.93
C ILE A 8 0.74 -4.40 2.17
N VAL A 9 1.09 -5.67 2.31
CA VAL A 9 0.87 -6.43 3.55
C VAL A 9 2.18 -6.48 4.31
N ALA A 10 2.19 -5.89 5.51
CA ALA A 10 3.36 -5.80 6.36
C ALA A 10 3.31 -6.87 7.46
N TYR A 11 4.47 -7.45 7.77
CA TYR A 11 4.66 -8.27 8.95
C TYR A 11 6.05 -7.99 9.50
N CYS A 12 6.12 -7.21 10.60
CA CYS A 12 7.37 -6.68 11.16
C CYS A 12 8.06 -5.68 10.19
N ASP A 13 9.31 -5.35 10.42
CA ASP A 13 10.14 -4.50 9.55
C ASP A 13 9.56 -3.10 9.25
N TYR A 14 9.22 -2.38 10.33
CA TYR A 14 8.65 -1.04 10.22
C TYR A 14 9.42 -0.10 9.29
N ASP A 15 10.75 -0.05 9.42
CA ASP A 15 11.57 0.87 8.62
C ASP A 15 11.50 0.53 7.13
N GLU A 16 11.51 -0.75 6.80
CA GLU A 16 11.40 -1.22 5.41
C GLU A 16 10.04 -0.85 4.82
N VAL A 17 8.97 -1.06 5.58
CA VAL A 17 7.61 -0.71 5.15
C VAL A 17 7.49 0.79 4.93
N CYS A 18 8.02 1.60 5.84
CA CYS A 18 8.01 3.06 5.69
C CYS A 18 8.77 3.50 4.43
N ALA A 19 9.92 2.90 4.14
CA ALA A 19 10.67 3.20 2.93
C ALA A 19 9.85 2.88 1.68
N ALA A 20 9.18 1.73 1.65
CA ALA A 20 8.29 1.35 0.56
C ALA A 20 7.17 2.38 0.37
N VAL A 21 6.46 2.71 1.44
CA VAL A 21 5.35 3.68 1.42
C VAL A 21 5.82 5.03 0.87
N ARG A 22 6.92 5.56 1.40
CA ARG A 22 7.44 6.86 0.98
C ARG A 22 7.84 6.88 -0.49
N SER A 23 8.46 5.80 -0.98
CA SER A 23 8.84 5.71 -2.39
C SER A 23 7.62 5.67 -3.31
N ILE A 24 6.60 4.92 -2.94
CA ILE A 24 5.34 4.82 -3.71
C ILE A 24 4.67 6.18 -3.80
N LEU A 25 4.55 6.88 -2.66
CA LEU A 25 3.93 8.20 -2.63
C LEU A 25 4.71 9.22 -3.46
N HIS A 26 6.03 9.20 -3.34
CA HIS A 26 6.90 10.15 -4.06
C HIS A 26 6.84 9.95 -5.58
N TYR A 27 6.89 8.71 -6.02
CA TYR A 27 6.94 8.38 -7.45
C TYR A 27 5.59 8.10 -8.09
N THR A 28 4.49 8.28 -7.36
CA THR A 28 3.13 8.16 -7.86
C THR A 28 2.36 9.43 -7.47
N PRO A 29 2.61 10.55 -8.16
CA PRO A 29 2.11 11.86 -7.71
C PRO A 29 0.60 12.07 -7.87
N THR A 30 -0.10 11.23 -8.62
CA THR A 30 -1.54 11.42 -8.85
C THR A 30 -2.32 11.50 -7.54
N PRO A 31 -3.25 12.47 -7.39
CA PRO A 31 -4.15 12.52 -6.23
C PRO A 31 -5.16 11.37 -6.21
N ASP A 32 -5.31 10.64 -7.31
CA ASP A 32 -6.25 9.54 -7.44
C ASP A 32 -5.68 8.19 -7.00
N LEU A 33 -4.57 8.20 -6.26
CA LEU A 33 -4.00 7.02 -5.61
C LEU A 33 -4.58 6.82 -4.22
N THR A 34 -4.92 5.58 -3.88
CA THR A 34 -5.14 5.14 -2.49
C THR A 34 -4.14 4.02 -2.19
N LEU A 35 -3.29 4.23 -1.21
CA LEU A 35 -2.31 3.24 -0.77
C LEU A 35 -2.76 2.62 0.55
N TYR A 36 -3.06 1.33 0.52
CA TYR A 36 -3.39 0.56 1.71
C TYR A 36 -2.14 -0.12 2.26
N VAL A 37 -1.93 0.03 3.56
CA VAL A 37 -0.89 -0.68 4.30
C VAL A 37 -1.59 -1.55 5.33
N VAL A 38 -1.55 -2.86 5.15
CA VAL A 38 -2.21 -3.82 6.04
C VAL A 38 -1.15 -4.46 6.91
N ASP A 39 -1.20 -4.21 8.21
CA ASP A 39 -0.35 -4.91 9.16
C ASP A 39 -0.99 -6.25 9.53
N ASN A 40 -0.27 -7.33 9.27
CA ASN A 40 -0.74 -8.70 9.44
C ASN A 40 -0.48 -9.22 10.87
N ALA A 41 -0.89 -8.45 11.86
CA ALA A 41 -0.74 -8.74 13.29
C ALA A 41 0.74 -8.93 13.71
N SER A 42 1.58 -7.95 13.35
CA SER A 42 3.00 -7.98 13.74
C SER A 42 3.15 -8.00 15.26
N PRO A 43 3.91 -8.97 15.81
CA PRO A 43 4.07 -9.07 17.26
C PRO A 43 5.02 -8.02 17.85
N ASP A 44 5.80 -7.31 17.02
CA ASP A 44 6.79 -6.32 17.42
C ASP A 44 6.25 -4.90 17.57
N GLY A 45 4.95 -4.69 17.43
CA GLY A 45 4.33 -3.37 17.51
C GLY A 45 4.37 -2.57 16.21
N CYS A 46 4.81 -3.17 15.11
CA CYS A 46 4.88 -2.52 13.80
C CYS A 46 3.54 -1.90 13.37
N GLY A 47 2.44 -2.63 13.55
CA GLY A 47 1.11 -2.15 13.16
C GLY A 47 0.71 -0.89 13.90
N LYS A 48 0.97 -0.84 15.20
CA LYS A 48 0.71 0.35 16.01
C LYS A 48 1.57 1.52 15.57
N GLN A 49 2.85 1.28 15.32
CA GLN A 49 3.76 2.30 14.83
C GLN A 49 3.31 2.85 13.46
N LEU A 50 2.91 1.99 12.55
CA LEU A 50 2.39 2.40 11.24
C LEU A 50 1.14 3.24 11.37
N ALA A 51 0.21 2.83 12.23
CA ALA A 51 -1.05 3.55 12.45
C ALA A 51 -0.82 4.95 13.03
N GLU A 52 0.24 5.14 13.80
CA GLU A 52 0.60 6.41 14.42
C GLU A 52 1.54 7.25 13.57
N THR A 53 2.05 6.71 12.46
CA THR A 53 2.99 7.43 11.59
C THR A 53 2.27 8.45 10.72
N ASP A 54 2.75 9.69 10.75
CA ASP A 54 2.32 10.73 9.82
C ASP A 54 3.23 10.70 8.59
N PHE A 55 2.70 10.19 7.48
CA PHE A 55 3.43 10.18 6.21
C PHE A 55 3.35 11.52 5.47
N GLY A 56 2.58 12.48 6.01
CA GLY A 56 2.38 13.77 5.35
C GLY A 56 1.57 13.68 4.06
N ASP A 57 0.78 12.63 3.91
CA ASP A 57 0.03 12.34 2.69
C ASP A 57 -1.29 11.66 3.04
N THR A 58 -2.40 12.24 2.57
CA THR A 58 -3.74 11.74 2.87
C THR A 58 -4.13 10.51 2.07
N ARG A 59 -3.31 10.08 1.11
CA ARG A 59 -3.59 8.93 0.25
C ARG A 59 -3.31 7.59 0.90
N VAL A 60 -2.68 7.57 2.08
CA VAL A 60 -2.33 6.34 2.81
C VAL A 60 -3.43 5.98 3.80
N THR A 61 -3.82 4.71 3.81
CA THR A 61 -4.73 4.13 4.79
C THR A 61 -4.05 2.92 5.42
N VAL A 62 -3.88 2.94 6.75
CA VAL A 62 -3.28 1.84 7.50
C VAL A 62 -4.38 1.01 8.15
N LEU A 63 -4.34 -0.30 7.94
CA LEU A 63 -5.23 -1.26 8.59
C LEU A 63 -4.40 -2.22 9.43
N THR A 64 -4.83 -2.47 10.66
CA THR A 64 -4.17 -3.42 11.55
C THR A 64 -5.10 -4.62 11.77
N LEU A 65 -4.61 -5.82 11.44
CA LEU A 65 -5.37 -7.06 11.65
C LEU A 65 -5.14 -7.57 13.08
N SER A 66 -6.15 -8.24 13.63
CA SER A 66 -6.08 -8.81 14.98
C SER A 66 -5.32 -10.14 15.02
N GLU A 67 -5.15 -10.79 13.87
CA GLU A 67 -4.42 -12.06 13.76
C GLU A 67 -3.72 -12.14 12.42
N ASN A 68 -2.65 -12.94 12.34
CA ASN A 68 -1.96 -13.20 11.09
C ASN A 68 -2.80 -14.17 10.25
N VAL A 69 -3.32 -13.68 9.14
CA VAL A 69 -4.18 -14.46 8.23
C VAL A 69 -3.45 -14.97 7.00
N GLY A 70 -2.13 -14.78 6.96
CA GLY A 70 -1.32 -15.09 5.78
C GLY A 70 -1.32 -13.93 4.79
N PHE A 71 -0.37 -13.98 3.86
CA PHE A 71 -0.11 -12.86 2.95
C PHE A 71 -1.29 -12.59 2.01
N GLY A 72 -1.82 -13.63 1.36
CA GLY A 72 -2.91 -13.50 0.41
C GLY A 72 -4.19 -12.96 1.06
N ARG A 73 -4.55 -13.47 2.23
CA ARG A 73 -5.73 -12.97 2.96
C ARG A 73 -5.52 -11.57 3.50
N GLY A 74 -4.27 -11.21 3.81
CA GLY A 74 -3.94 -9.83 4.17
C GLY A 74 -4.27 -8.86 3.05
N HIS A 75 -3.91 -9.20 1.82
CA HIS A 75 -4.29 -8.41 0.66
C HIS A 75 -5.81 -8.40 0.45
N ASN A 76 -6.47 -9.51 0.69
CA ASN A 76 -7.94 -9.59 0.55
C ASN A 76 -8.68 -8.67 1.52
N ALA A 77 -8.05 -8.25 2.61
CA ALA A 77 -8.68 -7.39 3.61
C ALA A 77 -9.15 -6.04 3.06
N VAL A 78 -8.60 -5.58 1.93
CA VAL A 78 -8.98 -4.30 1.32
C VAL A 78 -9.94 -4.46 0.14
N LEU A 79 -10.23 -5.67 -0.32
CA LEU A 79 -11.01 -5.89 -1.55
C LEU A 79 -12.38 -5.22 -1.53
N ASP A 80 -13.07 -5.26 -0.40
CA ASP A 80 -14.41 -4.67 -0.25
C ASP A 80 -14.40 -3.14 -0.26
N ARG A 81 -13.22 -2.54 -0.13
CA ARG A 81 -13.04 -1.09 -0.09
C ARG A 81 -12.67 -0.49 -1.43
N LEU A 82 -12.28 -1.32 -2.40
CA LEU A 82 -11.72 -0.84 -3.66
C LEU A 82 -12.79 -0.18 -4.53
N THR A 83 -12.51 1.05 -4.93
CA THR A 83 -13.28 1.80 -5.93
C THR A 83 -12.40 2.18 -7.12
N SER A 84 -11.19 1.65 -7.16
CA SER A 84 -10.20 1.94 -8.19
C SER A 84 -10.47 1.18 -9.49
N GLU A 85 -9.92 1.71 -10.56
CA GLU A 85 -9.95 1.05 -11.88
C GLU A 85 -8.81 0.04 -12.02
N VAL A 86 -7.69 0.27 -11.33
CA VAL A 86 -6.52 -0.62 -11.29
C VAL A 86 -6.06 -0.75 -9.86
N HIS A 87 -5.79 -1.97 -9.44
CA HIS A 87 -5.26 -2.27 -8.10
C HIS A 87 -3.94 -3.02 -8.21
N PHE A 88 -2.92 -2.55 -7.49
CA PHE A 88 -1.60 -3.17 -7.46
C PHE A 88 -1.38 -3.91 -6.15
N ILE A 89 -0.90 -5.14 -6.25
CA ILE A 89 -0.45 -5.93 -5.10
C ILE A 89 1.07 -5.81 -5.06
N LEU A 90 1.59 -5.20 -3.99
CA LEU A 90 3.00 -4.88 -3.86
C LEU A 90 3.63 -5.58 -2.67
N ASN A 91 4.89 -5.95 -2.82
CA ASN A 91 5.67 -6.48 -1.71
C ASN A 91 6.11 -5.37 -0.76
N PRO A 92 6.24 -5.66 0.54
CA PRO A 92 6.60 -4.64 1.54
C PRO A 92 8.05 -4.16 1.45
N ASP A 93 8.90 -4.81 0.69
CA ASP A 93 10.30 -4.44 0.47
C ASP A 93 10.54 -3.68 -0.83
N ILE A 94 9.48 -3.33 -1.55
CA ILE A 94 9.61 -2.59 -2.81
C ILE A 94 10.06 -1.15 -2.53
N VAL A 95 10.97 -0.66 -3.35
CA VAL A 95 11.37 0.75 -3.36
C VAL A 95 11.33 1.24 -4.80
N LEU A 96 10.43 2.16 -5.09
CA LEU A 96 10.35 2.77 -6.42
C LEU A 96 11.45 3.79 -6.59
N THR A 97 11.97 3.92 -7.81
CA THR A 97 12.98 4.92 -8.19
C THR A 97 12.51 5.80 -9.35
N GLU A 98 11.31 5.52 -9.86
CA GLU A 98 10.68 6.29 -10.93
C GLU A 98 9.17 6.06 -10.88
N ASN A 99 8.42 6.83 -11.65
CA ASN A 99 6.98 6.65 -11.75
C ASN A 99 6.69 5.38 -12.57
N ILE A 100 6.22 4.35 -11.91
CA ILE A 100 5.91 3.04 -12.50
C ILE A 100 4.41 2.79 -12.52
N LEU A 101 3.71 3.11 -11.43
CA LEU A 101 2.31 2.73 -11.28
C LEU A 101 1.39 3.48 -12.25
N GLU A 102 1.63 4.76 -12.48
CA GLU A 102 0.79 5.53 -13.39
C GLU A 102 0.90 5.06 -14.85
N PRO A 103 2.11 4.89 -15.42
CA PRO A 103 2.23 4.34 -16.78
C PRO A 103 1.66 2.94 -16.92
N MET A 104 1.85 2.08 -15.91
CA MET A 104 1.30 0.72 -15.95
C MET A 104 -0.23 0.73 -15.94
N ALA A 105 -0.83 1.57 -15.10
CA ALA A 105 -2.28 1.71 -15.05
C ALA A 105 -2.84 2.20 -16.38
N ALA A 106 -2.22 3.20 -16.97
CA ALA A 106 -2.63 3.73 -18.27
C ALA A 106 -2.52 2.66 -19.36
N TRP A 107 -1.45 1.88 -19.36
CA TRP A 107 -1.25 0.81 -20.32
C TRP A 107 -2.31 -0.29 -20.17
N LEU A 108 -2.58 -0.72 -18.93
CA LEU A 108 -3.58 -1.77 -18.67
C LEU A 108 -4.97 -1.36 -19.14
N LEU A 109 -5.37 -0.11 -18.91
CA LEU A 109 -6.69 0.38 -19.28
C LEU A 109 -6.83 0.64 -20.79
N ALA A 110 -5.72 0.71 -21.51
CA ALA A 110 -5.72 0.86 -22.97
C ALA A 110 -5.83 -0.46 -23.73
N GLN A 111 -5.80 -1.59 -23.05
CA GLN A 111 -5.87 -2.92 -23.69
C GLN A 111 -7.28 -3.36 -24.03
#